data_a8bcf2c5be79d0415a6536bc77a37dc6
#
_entry.id   a8bcf2c5be79d0415a6536bc77a37dc6
#
_cell.length_a   1.000
_cell.length_b   1.000
_cell.length_c   1.000
_cell.angle_alpha   90.00
_cell.angle_beta   90.00
_cell.angle_gamma   90.00
#
_symmetry.space_group_name_H-M   'P 1'
#
loop_
_entity.id
_entity.type
_entity.pdbx_description
1 polymer ?
#
loop_
_entity_poly.entity_id
_entity_poly.type
_entity_poly.pdbx_seq_one_letter_code
_entity_poly.pdbx_strand_id
1 'polypeptide(L)'
;MIFEIHLKNIVHVDSKQIVVSLHNIKNLNEITSENIIRRIYQFLFYQSNPPRSKKTRILISEIKKLNFNIFNVKGMIVKKNDDFLTFSRKSV
;
A
#
# COMPACT_ATOMS: atom_id res chain seq x y z
N MET A 1 -1.50 -0.16 -18.22
CA MET A 1 -2.16 -0.02 -16.94
C MET A 1 -1.16 0.05 -15.80
N ILE A 2 -1.40 0.90 -14.82
CA ILE A 2 -0.38 1.14 -13.79
C ILE A 2 -0.06 -0.06 -12.91
N PHE A 3 -0.99 -1.02 -12.79
CA PHE A 3 -0.76 -2.19 -11.95
C PHE A 3 -0.35 -3.44 -12.69
N GLU A 4 -0.14 -3.35 -14.01
CA GLU A 4 0.13 -4.55 -14.81
C GLU A 4 1.30 -5.38 -14.32
N ILE A 5 2.40 -4.73 -13.98
CA ILE A 5 3.62 -5.43 -13.58
C ILE A 5 3.43 -6.21 -12.29
N HIS A 6 2.51 -5.77 -11.44
CA HIS A 6 2.34 -6.30 -10.10
C HIS A 6 0.96 -6.87 -9.84
N LEU A 7 0.21 -7.19 -10.90
CA LEU A 7 -1.13 -7.73 -10.74
C LEU A 7 -1.21 -8.96 -9.85
N LYS A 8 -0.18 -9.79 -9.91
CA LYS A 8 -0.14 -11.01 -9.08
C LYS A 8 -0.09 -10.72 -7.59
N ASN A 9 0.27 -9.51 -7.19
CA ASN A 9 0.33 -9.12 -5.78
C ASN A 9 -0.99 -8.56 -5.28
N ILE A 10 -1.91 -8.27 -6.18
CA ILE A 10 -3.20 -7.67 -5.85
C ILE A 10 -4.23 -8.76 -5.71
N VAL A 11 -4.86 -8.84 -4.54
CA VAL A 11 -5.90 -9.82 -4.25
C VAL A 11 -7.27 -9.28 -4.60
N HIS A 12 -7.49 -8.00 -4.36
CA HIS A 12 -8.76 -7.35 -4.62
C HIS A 12 -8.53 -5.87 -4.88
N VAL A 13 -9.29 -5.32 -5.82
CA VAL A 13 -9.24 -3.88 -6.12
C VAL A 13 -10.66 -3.38 -6.39
N ASP A 14 -11.00 -2.25 -5.77
CA ASP A 14 -12.23 -1.52 -6.12
C ASP A 14 -11.97 -0.03 -5.89
N SER A 15 -12.98 0.81 -6.09
CA SER A 15 -12.79 2.27 -6.00
C SER A 15 -12.45 2.77 -4.60
N LYS A 16 -12.67 1.95 -3.57
CA LYS A 16 -12.49 2.36 -2.17
C LYS A 16 -11.27 1.75 -1.51
N GLN A 17 -10.82 0.60 -2.00
CA GLN A 17 -9.72 -0.10 -1.35
C GLN A 17 -8.99 -1.02 -2.31
N ILE A 18 -7.75 -1.30 -1.95
CA ILE A 18 -6.90 -2.28 -2.64
C ILE A 18 -6.38 -3.24 -1.58
N VAL A 19 -6.51 -4.53 -1.83
CA VAL A 19 -6.01 -5.58 -0.93
C VAL A 19 -4.86 -6.30 -1.62
N VAL A 20 -3.72 -6.39 -0.94
CA VAL A 20 -2.54 -7.07 -1.48
C VAL A 20 -2.05 -8.12 -0.50
N SER A 21 -1.27 -9.08 -1.02
CA SER A 21 -0.65 -10.09 -0.17
C SER A 21 0.49 -9.49 0.64
N LEU A 22 0.42 -9.62 1.96
CA LEU A 22 1.47 -9.14 2.85
C LEU A 22 2.79 -9.85 2.56
N HIS A 23 2.74 -11.17 2.37
CA HIS A 23 3.92 -11.97 2.08
C HIS A 23 4.64 -11.48 0.82
N ASN A 24 3.88 -11.22 -0.23
CA ASN A 24 4.47 -10.76 -1.49
C ASN A 24 5.11 -9.38 -1.34
N ILE A 25 4.46 -8.47 -0.62
CA ILE A 25 5.02 -7.13 -0.39
C ILE A 25 6.31 -7.22 0.43
N LYS A 26 6.34 -8.06 1.46
CA LYS A 26 7.53 -8.21 2.30
C LYS A 26 8.73 -8.74 1.53
N ASN A 27 8.50 -9.52 0.49
CA ASN A 27 9.58 -10.13 -0.28
C ASN A 27 10.10 -9.26 -1.42
N LEU A 28 9.48 -8.12 -1.66
CA LEU A 28 9.95 -7.19 -2.68
C LEU A 28 11.07 -6.32 -2.13
N ASN A 29 11.96 -5.85 -3.01
CA ASN A 29 12.95 -4.89 -2.57
C ASN A 29 12.28 -3.56 -2.26
N GLU A 30 13.00 -2.70 -1.56
CA GLU A 30 12.46 -1.44 -1.07
C GLU A 30 11.97 -0.53 -2.20
N ILE A 31 12.74 -0.43 -3.29
CA ILE A 31 12.38 0.44 -4.41
C ILE A 31 11.06 -0.03 -5.05
N THR A 32 10.93 -1.33 -5.28
CA THR A 32 9.73 -1.90 -5.88
C THR A 32 8.52 -1.69 -4.97
N SER A 33 8.70 -1.95 -3.67
CA SER A 33 7.63 -1.75 -2.70
C SER A 33 7.19 -0.29 -2.66
N GLU A 34 8.14 0.63 -2.67
CA GLU A 34 7.85 2.07 -2.68
C GLU A 34 7.04 2.45 -3.91
N ASN A 35 7.43 1.97 -5.08
CA ASN A 35 6.71 2.27 -6.32
C ASN A 35 5.29 1.72 -6.30
N ILE A 36 5.09 0.51 -5.79
CA ILE A 36 3.77 -0.09 -5.68
C ILE A 36 2.88 0.75 -4.77
N ILE A 37 3.40 1.13 -3.61
CA ILE A 37 2.62 1.90 -2.64
C ILE A 37 2.24 3.26 -3.21
N ARG A 38 3.17 3.92 -3.91
CA ARG A 38 2.88 5.21 -4.53
C ARG A 38 1.80 5.09 -5.62
N ARG A 39 1.83 4.02 -6.40
CA ARG A 39 0.80 3.78 -7.42
C ARG A 39 -0.55 3.46 -6.80
N ILE A 40 -0.55 2.69 -5.72
CA ILE A 40 -1.78 2.43 -4.97
C ILE A 40 -2.38 3.74 -4.46
N TYR A 41 -1.53 4.61 -3.92
CA TYR A 41 -1.99 5.91 -3.46
C TYR A 41 -2.60 6.73 -4.60
N GLN A 42 -1.95 6.77 -5.75
CA GLN A 42 -2.45 7.51 -6.90
C GLN A 42 -3.78 6.96 -7.42
N PHE A 43 -3.96 5.65 -7.31
CA PHE A 43 -5.22 5.04 -7.70
C PHE A 43 -6.35 5.42 -6.74
N LEU A 44 -6.08 5.37 -5.45
CA LEU A 44 -7.09 5.67 -4.43
C LEU A 44 -7.38 7.17 -4.32
N PHE A 45 -6.38 7.99 -4.54
CA PHE A 45 -6.49 9.46 -4.41
C PHE A 45 -6.27 10.10 -5.76
N TYR A 46 -7.20 9.85 -6.64
CA TYR A 46 -7.12 10.34 -8.02
C TYR A 46 -6.73 11.82 -8.08
N GLN A 47 -5.73 12.14 -8.90
CA GLN A 47 -5.19 13.49 -9.09
C GLN A 47 -4.46 14.09 -7.89
N SER A 48 -4.21 13.32 -6.85
CA SER A 48 -3.42 13.79 -5.72
C SER A 48 -1.97 13.35 -5.87
N ASN A 49 -1.07 14.15 -5.31
CA ASN A 49 0.33 13.79 -5.28
C ASN A 49 0.57 12.66 -4.27
N PRO A 50 1.35 11.64 -4.62
CA PRO A 50 1.64 10.58 -3.67
C PRO A 50 2.52 11.07 -2.53
N PRO A 51 2.59 10.34 -1.40
CA PRO A 51 3.49 10.69 -0.32
C PRO A 51 4.93 10.74 -0.79
N ARG A 52 5.74 11.55 -0.12
CA ARG A 52 7.17 11.61 -0.43
C ARG A 52 7.83 10.29 -0.08
N SER A 53 8.96 10.00 -0.73
CA SER A 53 9.71 8.77 -0.51
C SER A 53 9.99 8.50 0.96
N LYS A 54 10.32 9.52 1.74
CA LYS A 54 10.58 9.35 3.16
C LYS A 54 9.40 8.72 3.89
N LYS A 55 8.19 9.23 3.66
CA LYS A 55 6.99 8.69 4.31
C LYS A 55 6.66 7.29 3.82
N THR A 56 6.87 7.04 2.54
CA THR A 56 6.64 5.72 1.97
C THR A 56 7.60 4.69 2.58
N ARG A 57 8.85 5.07 2.78
CA ARG A 57 9.84 4.19 3.41
C ARG A 57 9.51 3.90 4.85
N ILE A 58 8.99 4.88 5.58
CA ILE A 58 8.53 4.67 6.95
C ILE A 58 7.40 3.65 6.96
N LEU A 59 6.45 3.77 6.05
CA LEU A 59 5.35 2.81 5.93
C LEU A 59 5.88 1.40 5.65
N ILE A 60 6.81 1.27 4.71
CA ILE A 60 7.40 -0.03 4.38
C ILE A 60 8.07 -0.63 5.61
N SER A 61 8.80 0.17 6.36
CA SER A 61 9.45 -0.27 7.60
C SER A 61 8.42 -0.76 8.61
N GLU A 62 7.30 -0.06 8.75
CA GLU A 62 6.23 -0.47 9.66
C GLU A 62 5.59 -1.77 9.23
N ILE A 63 5.33 -1.93 7.93
CA ILE A 63 4.72 -3.15 7.40
C ILE A 63 5.57 -4.39 7.71
N LYS A 64 6.88 -4.23 7.75
CA LYS A 64 7.80 -5.34 8.00
C LYS A 64 7.89 -5.74 9.47
N LYS A 65 7.36 -4.95 10.38
CA LYS A 65 7.37 -5.28 11.80
C LYS A 65 6.35 -6.38 12.11
N LEU A 66 6.72 -7.27 13.02
CA LEU A 66 5.84 -8.38 13.40
C LEU A 66 4.53 -7.91 14.02
N ASN A 67 4.57 -6.82 14.75
CA ASN A 67 3.39 -6.31 15.45
C ASN A 67 2.67 -5.21 14.68
N PHE A 68 2.94 -5.09 13.38
CA PHE A 68 2.25 -4.09 12.56
C PHE A 68 0.75 -4.37 12.54
N ASN A 69 -0.04 -3.34 12.71
CA ASN A 69 -1.48 -3.45 12.70
C ASN A 69 -2.13 -2.44 11.76
N ILE A 70 -1.84 -1.16 11.97
CA ILE A 70 -2.45 -0.09 11.20
C ILE A 70 -1.49 1.09 11.10
N PHE A 71 -1.53 1.77 9.97
CA PHE A 71 -0.72 2.96 9.75
C PHE A 71 -1.48 3.92 8.84
N ASN A 72 -1.34 5.21 9.09
CA ASN A 72 -1.98 6.24 8.28
C ASN A 72 -0.89 7.08 7.62
N VAL A 73 -0.97 7.24 6.30
CA VAL A 73 -0.06 8.09 5.57
C VAL A 73 -0.84 8.95 4.59
N LYS A 74 -0.82 10.26 4.82
CA LYS A 74 -1.45 11.26 3.95
C LYS A 74 -2.92 10.93 3.62
N GLY A 75 -3.67 10.48 4.63
CA GLY A 75 -5.09 10.14 4.46
C GLY A 75 -5.35 8.73 3.95
N MET A 76 -4.31 7.98 3.61
CA MET A 76 -4.45 6.58 3.24
C MET A 76 -4.25 5.72 4.49
N ILE A 77 -5.18 4.82 4.73
CA ILE A 77 -5.10 3.90 5.86
C ILE A 77 -4.63 2.55 5.36
N VAL A 78 -3.59 2.03 6.00
CA VAL A 78 -3.02 0.72 5.67
C VAL A 78 -3.25 -0.18 6.87
N LYS A 79 -4.03 -1.24 6.69
CA LYS A 79 -4.37 -2.19 7.76
C LYS A 79 -3.87 -3.57 7.42
N LYS A 80 -3.40 -4.28 8.43
CA LYS A 80 -3.07 -5.68 8.30
C LYS A 80 -4.28 -6.51 8.71
N ASN A 81 -4.71 -7.42 7.83
CA ASN A 81 -5.77 -8.37 8.11
C ASN A 81 -5.23 -9.76 7.79
N ASP A 82 -4.84 -10.52 8.81
CA ASP A 82 -4.21 -11.84 8.62
C ASP A 82 -2.99 -11.73 7.70
N ASP A 83 -3.05 -12.34 6.52
CA ASP A 83 -1.95 -12.34 5.57
C ASP A 83 -2.10 -11.27 4.49
N PHE A 84 -3.00 -10.33 4.69
CA PHE A 84 -3.30 -9.30 3.69
C PHE A 84 -3.10 -7.91 4.24
N LEU A 85 -2.77 -6.99 3.31
CA LEU A 85 -2.73 -5.56 3.58
C LEU A 85 -3.88 -4.91 2.83
N THR A 86 -4.66 -4.10 3.53
CA THR A 86 -5.74 -3.33 2.91
C THR A 86 -5.36 -1.86 2.92
N PHE A 87 -5.33 -1.28 1.72
CA PHE A 87 -5.08 0.15 1.53
C PHE A 87 -6.40 0.81 1.20
N SER A 88 -6.80 1.79 1.98
CA SER A 88 -8.09 2.47 1.77
C SER A 88 -7.96 3.96 2.03
N ARG A 89 -8.93 4.71 1.51
CA ARG A 89 -9.02 6.13 1.81
C ARG A 89 -9.67 6.31 3.18
N LYS A 90 -9.15 7.27 3.94
CA LYS A 90 -9.77 7.61 5.20
C LYS A 90 -11.19 8.15 4.92
N SER A 91 -12.15 7.58 5.61
CA SER A 91 -13.54 8.01 5.50
C SER A 91 -13.70 9.40 6.09
N VAL A 92 -14.45 10.25 5.41
CA VAL A 92 -14.69 11.61 5.88
C VAL A 92 -16.03 11.66 6.57
#